data_1d79cb031052d5ea2db39952b517a2d6
#
_entry.id   1d79cb031052d5ea2db39952b517a2d6
#
_cell.length_a   1.000
_cell.length_b   1.000
_cell.length_c   1.000
_cell.angle_alpha   90.00
_cell.angle_beta   90.00
_cell.angle_gamma   90.00
#
_symmetry.space_group_name_H-M   'P 1'
#
loop_
_entity.id
_entity.type
_entity.pdbx_description
1 polymer ?
#
loop_
_entity_poly.entity_id
_entity_poly.type
_entity_poly.pdbx_seq_one_letter_code
_entity_poly.pdbx_strand_id
1 'polypeptide(L)'
;MDFSRFFIDRPIFAAVLSILIFITGLIAIPLLPVSEYPDVVPPSVQVRAEYPGANPKVIAETVATPLEEAINGVENMMYMKSVAGSDGVLVTTVTFRPGTDPDQAQVQVQNRVAQAEARLPEDVRRLGITTQKQSPTLTLVVHLFSPNGKYDSLYMRNYATLKVKDELARLPGVGQIQIFGSGEYAMRVWLDPNKVAARGLTASDVVTAMQEQNVQVSAGQLGAEPLPQESDFLISINA
;
A
#
# COMPACT_ATOMS: atom_id res chain seq x y z
N MET A 1 44.51 34.85 32.19
CA MET A 1 45.29 34.31 31.05
C MET A 1 44.67 34.84 29.78
N ASP A 2 45.38 35.63 29.01
CA ASP A 2 44.87 36.16 27.75
C ASP A 2 44.86 35.03 26.72
N PHE A 3 43.68 34.53 26.42
CA PHE A 3 43.45 33.42 25.50
C PHE A 3 44.12 33.67 24.14
N SER A 4 44.07 34.90 23.65
CA SER A 4 44.70 35.30 22.40
C SER A 4 46.23 35.20 22.44
N ARG A 5 46.88 35.51 23.56
CA ARG A 5 48.33 35.47 23.73
C ARG A 5 48.88 34.05 23.64
N PHE A 6 48.10 33.05 24.12
CA PHE A 6 48.48 31.62 23.99
C PHE A 6 48.68 31.17 22.55
N PHE A 7 47.81 31.63 21.64
CA PHE A 7 47.92 31.29 20.21
C PHE A 7 48.97 32.09 19.46
N ILE A 8 49.23 33.33 19.90
CA ILE A 8 50.29 34.17 19.34
C ILE A 8 51.68 33.57 19.64
N ASP A 9 51.87 33.09 20.87
CA ASP A 9 53.12 32.49 21.31
C ASP A 9 53.36 31.08 20.74
N ARG A 10 52.32 30.43 20.17
CA ARG A 10 52.37 29.08 19.62
C ARG A 10 51.72 28.98 18.22
N PRO A 11 52.36 29.57 17.18
CA PRO A 11 51.75 29.67 15.87
C PRO A 11 51.54 28.29 15.17
N ILE A 12 52.40 27.31 15.42
CA ILE A 12 52.28 25.95 14.85
C ILE A 12 51.04 25.26 15.44
N PHE A 13 50.78 25.42 16.74
CA PHE A 13 49.62 24.85 17.37
C PHE A 13 48.30 25.48 16.82
N ALA A 14 48.30 26.80 16.65
CA ALA A 14 47.18 27.52 16.05
C ALA A 14 46.89 27.04 14.62
N ALA A 15 47.92 26.87 13.80
CA ALA A 15 47.81 26.37 12.44
C ALA A 15 47.25 24.94 12.36
N VAL A 16 47.76 24.04 13.21
CA VAL A 16 47.25 22.64 13.26
C VAL A 16 45.77 22.62 13.69
N LEU A 17 45.38 23.39 14.69
CA LEU A 17 44.01 23.45 15.15
C LEU A 17 43.07 24.01 14.06
N SER A 18 43.49 25.06 13.35
CA SER A 18 42.76 25.63 12.23
C SER A 18 42.55 24.63 11.09
N ILE A 19 43.60 23.88 10.73
CA ILE A 19 43.54 22.85 9.70
C ILE A 19 42.57 21.73 10.12
N LEU A 20 42.64 21.29 11.39
CA LEU A 20 41.74 20.27 11.92
C LEU A 20 40.27 20.71 11.84
N ILE A 21 39.96 21.92 12.26
CA ILE A 21 38.60 22.48 12.21
C ILE A 21 38.15 22.60 10.76
N PHE A 22 39.03 23.05 9.85
CA PHE A 22 38.72 23.19 8.44
C PHE A 22 38.41 21.83 7.79
N ILE A 23 39.25 20.81 8.03
CA ILE A 23 39.04 19.44 7.50
C ILE A 23 37.75 18.84 8.06
N THR A 24 37.52 19.01 9.39
CA THR A 24 36.28 18.50 10.00
C THR A 24 35.03 19.16 9.40
N GLY A 25 35.08 20.47 9.17
CA GLY A 25 34.01 21.22 8.52
C GLY A 25 33.77 20.74 7.07
N LEU A 26 34.84 20.51 6.32
CA LEU A 26 34.76 20.06 4.93
C LEU A 26 34.17 18.65 4.81
N ILE A 27 34.47 17.76 5.77
CA ILE A 27 33.88 16.42 5.86
C ILE A 27 32.41 16.50 6.31
N ALA A 28 32.08 17.43 7.20
CA ALA A 28 30.71 17.57 7.74
C ALA A 28 29.71 18.11 6.71
N ILE A 29 30.15 18.94 5.74
CA ILE A 29 29.26 19.55 4.73
C ILE A 29 28.39 18.51 3.98
N PRO A 30 28.95 17.44 3.39
CA PRO A 30 28.15 16.45 2.68
C PRO A 30 27.31 15.54 3.59
N LEU A 31 27.61 15.53 4.90
CA LEU A 31 26.86 14.72 5.88
C LEU A 31 25.68 15.48 6.48
N LEU A 32 25.63 16.81 6.33
CA LEU A 32 24.50 17.61 6.80
C LEU A 32 23.29 17.36 5.88
N PRO A 33 22.13 16.99 6.46
CA PRO A 33 20.90 16.89 5.68
C PRO A 33 20.51 18.30 5.20
N VAL A 34 20.65 18.50 3.88
CA VAL A 34 20.22 19.76 3.25
C VAL A 34 18.77 19.55 2.82
N SER A 35 17.83 20.16 3.56
CA SER A 35 16.44 20.28 3.13
C SER A 35 16.18 21.75 2.75
N GLU A 36 15.74 21.96 1.53
CA GLU A 36 15.41 23.31 1.01
C GLU A 36 14.17 23.90 1.73
N TYR A 37 13.31 23.02 2.22
CA TYR A 37 12.14 23.37 3.02
C TYR A 37 12.09 22.48 4.27
N PRO A 38 11.71 23.02 5.43
CA PRO A 38 11.45 22.19 6.61
C PRO A 38 10.33 21.18 6.28
N ASP A 39 10.41 19.98 6.84
CA ASP A 39 9.35 18.95 6.73
C ASP A 39 8.07 19.46 7.42
N VAL A 40 7.31 20.29 6.71
CA VAL A 40 6.05 20.90 7.20
C VAL A 40 4.87 19.96 6.92
N VAL A 41 5.08 18.97 6.06
CA VAL A 41 4.01 18.08 5.64
C VAL A 41 3.83 16.98 6.68
N PRO A 42 2.67 16.94 7.38
CA PRO A 42 2.38 15.89 8.34
C PRO A 42 2.36 14.53 7.65
N PRO A 43 3.04 13.50 8.19
CA PRO A 43 2.94 12.16 7.63
C PRO A 43 1.52 11.64 7.75
N SER A 44 1.08 10.88 6.78
CA SER A 44 -0.24 10.28 6.78
C SER A 44 -0.22 8.81 6.39
N VAL A 45 -1.18 8.07 6.94
CA VAL A 45 -1.42 6.66 6.63
C VAL A 45 -2.82 6.53 6.07
N GLN A 46 -2.94 5.84 4.94
CA GLN A 46 -4.19 5.58 4.28
C GLN A 46 -4.63 4.13 4.54
N VAL A 47 -5.86 3.98 4.99
CA VAL A 47 -6.55 2.69 5.12
C VAL A 47 -7.60 2.63 4.02
N ARG A 48 -7.56 1.59 3.21
CA ARG A 48 -8.50 1.36 2.12
C ARG A 48 -9.22 0.03 2.34
N ALA A 49 -10.54 0.07 2.29
CA ALA A 49 -11.42 -1.08 2.34
C ALA A 49 -12.39 -1.06 1.16
N GLU A 50 -12.75 -2.23 0.64
CA GLU A 50 -13.68 -2.36 -0.48
C GLU A 50 -14.92 -3.13 -0.03
N TYR A 51 -16.09 -2.56 -0.31
CA TYR A 51 -17.39 -3.19 -0.07
C TYR A 51 -18.25 -3.08 -1.33
N PRO A 52 -18.04 -3.97 -2.33
CA PRO A 52 -18.74 -3.90 -3.60
C PRO A 52 -20.25 -3.98 -3.45
N GLY A 53 -20.97 -3.09 -4.14
CA GLY A 53 -22.42 -3.05 -4.14
C GLY A 53 -23.05 -2.32 -2.95
N ALA A 54 -22.28 -1.95 -1.94
CA ALA A 54 -22.77 -1.15 -0.83
C ALA A 54 -22.84 0.34 -1.21
N ASN A 55 -23.87 1.02 -0.73
CA ASN A 55 -23.97 2.48 -0.88
C ASN A 55 -23.07 3.20 0.14
N PRO A 56 -22.70 4.48 -0.08
CA PRO A 56 -21.80 5.22 0.81
C PRO A 56 -22.29 5.29 2.28
N LYS A 57 -23.61 5.34 2.51
CA LYS A 57 -24.17 5.38 3.86
C LYS A 57 -23.94 4.07 4.60
N VAL A 58 -24.19 2.93 3.94
CA VAL A 58 -23.91 1.60 4.52
C VAL A 58 -22.42 1.43 4.80
N ILE A 59 -21.55 1.85 3.88
CA ILE A 59 -20.10 1.80 4.09
C ILE A 59 -19.69 2.64 5.29
N ALA A 60 -20.24 3.85 5.44
CA ALA A 60 -19.94 4.70 6.57
C ALA A 60 -20.37 4.07 7.91
N GLU A 61 -21.55 3.47 7.97
CA GLU A 61 -22.08 2.88 9.20
C GLU A 61 -21.43 1.53 9.55
N THR A 62 -21.18 0.67 8.56
CA THR A 62 -20.75 -0.72 8.81
C THR A 62 -19.24 -0.94 8.69
N VAL A 63 -18.53 -0.08 7.98
CA VAL A 63 -17.08 -0.23 7.75
C VAL A 63 -16.31 0.94 8.34
N ALA A 64 -16.69 2.18 8.04
CA ALA A 64 -15.94 3.34 8.51
C ALA A 64 -16.02 3.49 10.04
N THR A 65 -17.22 3.42 10.62
CA THR A 65 -17.40 3.59 12.06
C THR A 65 -16.57 2.60 12.90
N PRO A 66 -16.58 1.26 12.66
CA PRO A 66 -15.74 0.33 13.41
C PRO A 66 -14.25 0.57 13.24
N LEU A 67 -13.81 0.95 12.02
CA LEU A 67 -12.42 1.28 11.75
C LEU A 67 -11.99 2.55 12.46
N GLU A 68 -12.80 3.61 12.39
CA GLU A 68 -12.52 4.89 13.06
C GLU A 68 -12.45 4.74 14.57
N GLU A 69 -13.37 3.99 15.17
CA GLU A 69 -13.35 3.68 16.60
C GLU A 69 -12.08 2.96 17.03
N ALA A 70 -11.61 1.99 16.24
CA ALA A 70 -10.39 1.24 16.56
C ALA A 70 -9.13 2.07 16.34
N ILE A 71 -9.07 2.87 15.28
CA ILE A 71 -7.92 3.72 14.95
C ILE A 71 -7.84 4.91 15.90
N ASN A 72 -8.98 5.36 16.43
CA ASN A 72 -9.00 6.49 17.35
C ASN A 72 -8.10 6.23 18.57
N GLY A 73 -7.26 7.21 18.87
CA GLY A 73 -6.28 7.10 19.96
C GLY A 73 -4.96 6.45 19.59
N VAL A 74 -4.65 6.30 18.29
CA VAL A 74 -3.29 5.99 17.84
C VAL A 74 -2.36 7.13 18.23
N GLU A 75 -1.17 6.79 18.70
CA GLU A 75 -0.18 7.76 19.21
C GLU A 75 0.22 8.77 18.13
N ASN A 76 0.35 10.04 18.53
CA ASN A 76 0.66 11.17 17.65
C ASN A 76 -0.35 11.46 16.53
N MET A 77 -1.52 10.83 16.53
CA MET A 77 -2.59 11.17 15.59
C MET A 77 -3.09 12.60 15.85
N MET A 78 -3.27 13.38 14.79
CA MET A 78 -3.88 14.71 14.84
C MET A 78 -5.36 14.65 14.52
N TYR A 79 -5.67 14.05 13.38
CA TYR A 79 -7.06 13.86 12.91
C TYR A 79 -7.12 12.71 11.92
N MET A 80 -8.33 12.20 11.69
CA MET A 80 -8.61 11.28 10.60
C MET A 80 -9.81 11.76 9.80
N LYS A 81 -9.84 11.34 8.53
CA LYS A 81 -10.90 11.65 7.58
C LYS A 81 -11.23 10.40 6.79
N SER A 82 -12.49 10.00 6.78
CA SER A 82 -13.01 8.92 5.95
C SER A 82 -13.86 9.45 4.81
N VAL A 83 -13.71 8.83 3.65
CA VAL A 83 -14.50 9.11 2.46
C VAL A 83 -15.01 7.79 1.91
N ALA A 84 -16.33 7.63 1.88
CA ALA A 84 -16.99 6.50 1.26
C ALA A 84 -17.45 6.87 -0.15
N GLY A 85 -16.93 6.16 -1.14
CA GLY A 85 -17.29 6.36 -2.55
C GLY A 85 -18.56 5.59 -2.95
N SER A 86 -19.20 6.04 -4.02
CA SER A 86 -20.33 5.32 -4.65
C SER A 86 -19.88 4.05 -5.41
N ASP A 87 -18.58 3.89 -5.58
CA ASP A 87 -17.93 2.70 -6.16
C ASP A 87 -17.72 1.55 -5.17
N GLY A 88 -18.19 1.72 -3.94
CA GLY A 88 -18.01 0.72 -2.89
C GLY A 88 -16.66 0.80 -2.16
N VAL A 89 -15.91 1.88 -2.34
CA VAL A 89 -14.57 2.04 -1.74
C VAL A 89 -14.64 3.00 -0.55
N LEU A 90 -14.09 2.56 0.57
CA LEU A 90 -13.79 3.41 1.72
C LEU A 90 -12.30 3.77 1.72
N VAL A 91 -12.02 5.05 1.89
CA VAL A 91 -10.66 5.56 2.09
C VAL A 91 -10.63 6.36 3.38
N THR A 92 -9.90 5.87 4.38
CA THR A 92 -9.65 6.57 5.64
C THR A 92 -8.21 7.06 5.67
N THR A 93 -8.01 8.35 5.80
CA THR A 93 -6.69 8.98 5.90
C THR A 93 -6.47 9.42 7.35
N VAL A 94 -5.43 8.89 7.96
CA VAL A 94 -4.99 9.22 9.32
C VAL A 94 -3.78 10.11 9.23
N THR A 95 -3.85 11.32 9.78
CA THR A 95 -2.78 12.32 9.73
C THR A 95 -2.11 12.43 11.09
N PHE A 96 -0.79 12.41 11.10
CA PHE A 96 0.05 12.42 12.31
C PHE A 96 0.75 13.75 12.48
N ARG A 97 1.31 13.98 13.67
CA ARG A 97 2.10 15.17 13.94
C ARG A 97 3.39 15.17 13.12
N PRO A 98 3.86 16.36 12.67
CA PRO A 98 5.17 16.48 12.04
C PRO A 98 6.27 15.86 12.92
N GLY A 99 7.21 15.14 12.29
CA GLY A 99 8.28 14.44 13.01
C GLY A 99 7.91 13.02 13.49
N THR A 100 6.66 12.57 13.29
CA THR A 100 6.28 11.17 13.55
C THR A 100 6.89 10.28 12.47
N ASP A 101 7.49 9.15 12.87
CA ASP A 101 8.00 8.14 11.95
C ASP A 101 6.85 7.48 11.18
N PRO A 102 6.81 7.59 9.85
CA PRO A 102 5.73 7.02 9.02
C PRO A 102 5.65 5.50 9.09
N ASP A 103 6.76 4.80 9.32
CA ASP A 103 6.80 3.35 9.41
C ASP A 103 6.14 2.87 10.71
N GLN A 104 6.47 3.51 11.84
CA GLN A 104 5.82 3.23 13.11
C GLN A 104 4.32 3.58 13.07
N ALA A 105 3.97 4.71 12.48
CA ALA A 105 2.59 5.13 12.32
C ALA A 105 1.77 4.10 11.52
N GLN A 106 2.33 3.59 10.41
CA GLN A 106 1.67 2.54 9.61
C GLN A 106 1.44 1.27 10.42
N VAL A 107 2.46 0.79 11.15
CA VAL A 107 2.34 -0.42 11.98
C VAL A 107 1.28 -0.25 13.06
N GLN A 108 1.23 0.89 13.73
CA GLN A 108 0.23 1.19 14.76
C GLN A 108 -1.19 1.19 14.17
N VAL A 109 -1.40 1.86 13.02
CA VAL A 109 -2.70 1.86 12.33
C VAL A 109 -3.08 0.46 11.91
N GLN A 110 -2.15 -0.30 11.32
CA GLN A 110 -2.40 -1.68 10.89
C GLN A 110 -2.82 -2.59 12.05
N ASN A 111 -2.17 -2.47 13.20
CA ASN A 111 -2.54 -3.22 14.41
C ASN A 111 -3.97 -2.87 14.88
N ARG A 112 -4.36 -1.60 14.80
CA ARG A 112 -5.71 -1.16 15.14
C ARG A 112 -6.75 -1.66 14.14
N VAL A 113 -6.44 -1.60 12.85
CA VAL A 113 -7.29 -2.15 11.77
C VAL A 113 -7.52 -3.64 11.99
N ALA A 114 -6.48 -4.41 12.29
CA ALA A 114 -6.59 -5.85 12.57
C ALA A 114 -7.53 -6.16 13.76
N GLN A 115 -7.54 -5.31 14.80
CA GLN A 115 -8.48 -5.44 15.91
C GLN A 115 -9.94 -5.18 15.50
N ALA A 116 -10.16 -4.28 14.55
CA ALA A 116 -11.50 -3.96 14.04
C ALA A 116 -12.03 -5.03 13.07
N GLU A 117 -11.16 -5.80 12.44
CA GLU A 117 -11.49 -6.69 11.32
C GLU A 117 -12.60 -7.70 11.67
N ALA A 118 -12.62 -8.21 12.90
CA ALA A 118 -13.66 -9.14 13.37
C ALA A 118 -15.09 -8.51 13.40
N ARG A 119 -15.17 -7.18 13.43
CA ARG A 119 -16.45 -6.43 13.50
C ARG A 119 -16.95 -6.02 12.11
N LEU A 120 -16.18 -6.26 11.06
CA LEU A 120 -16.47 -5.85 9.70
C LEU A 120 -17.30 -6.89 8.95
N PRO A 121 -18.08 -6.47 7.94
CA PRO A 121 -18.80 -7.38 7.05
C PRO A 121 -17.88 -8.41 6.41
N GLU A 122 -18.38 -9.62 6.18
CA GLU A 122 -17.61 -10.74 5.63
C GLU A 122 -17.01 -10.43 4.25
N ASP A 123 -17.74 -9.73 3.39
CA ASP A 123 -17.25 -9.33 2.07
C ASP A 123 -16.02 -8.42 2.16
N VAL A 124 -16.02 -7.47 3.10
CA VAL A 124 -14.88 -6.58 3.34
C VAL A 124 -13.67 -7.35 3.86
N ARG A 125 -13.90 -8.29 4.80
CA ARG A 125 -12.83 -9.14 5.35
C ARG A 125 -12.22 -10.05 4.29
N ARG A 126 -13.05 -10.61 3.41
CA ARG A 126 -12.60 -11.49 2.32
C ARG A 126 -11.75 -10.76 1.28
N LEU A 127 -12.09 -9.53 0.95
CA LEU A 127 -11.31 -8.69 0.03
C LEU A 127 -10.05 -8.14 0.68
N GLY A 128 -10.06 -8.01 2.01
CA GLY A 128 -8.97 -7.49 2.80
C GLY A 128 -8.95 -5.97 2.89
N ILE A 129 -8.19 -5.48 3.87
CA ILE A 129 -8.02 -4.06 4.12
C ILE A 129 -6.55 -3.73 3.93
N THR A 130 -6.26 -2.72 3.13
CA THR A 130 -4.89 -2.29 2.88
C THR A 130 -4.57 -1.04 3.71
N THR A 131 -3.39 -1.05 4.35
CA THR A 131 -2.87 0.07 5.12
C THR A 131 -1.53 0.47 4.52
N GLN A 132 -1.42 1.71 4.04
CA GLN A 132 -0.24 2.21 3.33
C GLN A 132 0.14 3.60 3.81
N LYS A 133 1.43 3.89 3.81
CA LYS A 133 1.91 5.26 3.99
C LYS A 133 1.46 6.10 2.80
N GLN A 134 1.02 7.31 3.05
CA GLN A 134 0.65 8.25 2.01
C GLN A 134 1.47 9.52 2.15
N SER A 135 2.10 9.94 1.06
CA SER A 135 2.60 11.30 0.95
C SER A 135 1.53 12.15 0.27
N PRO A 136 1.17 13.31 0.81
CA PRO A 136 0.22 14.21 0.17
C PRO A 136 0.80 14.85 -1.10
N THR A 137 2.12 14.77 -1.31
CA THR A 137 2.82 15.36 -2.45
C THR A 137 3.26 14.28 -3.43
N LEU A 138 2.82 14.42 -4.68
CA LEU A 138 3.34 13.61 -5.79
C LEU A 138 4.75 14.11 -6.13
N THR A 139 5.74 13.25 -5.90
CA THR A 139 7.15 13.59 -6.18
C THR A 139 7.46 13.52 -7.67
N LEU A 140 6.91 12.53 -8.37
CA LEU A 140 7.16 12.28 -9.78
C LEU A 140 5.93 11.69 -10.45
N VAL A 141 5.64 12.15 -11.66
CA VAL A 141 4.60 11.57 -12.53
C VAL A 141 5.26 11.04 -13.79
N VAL A 142 5.09 9.76 -14.06
CA VAL A 142 5.61 9.10 -15.26
C VAL A 142 4.43 8.80 -16.19
N HIS A 143 4.51 9.25 -17.43
CA HIS A 143 3.49 9.01 -18.44
C HIS A 143 3.93 7.89 -19.38
N LEU A 144 3.08 6.86 -19.51
CA LEU A 144 3.18 5.82 -20.52
C LEU A 144 2.27 6.18 -21.69
N PHE A 145 2.81 6.22 -22.89
CA PHE A 145 2.02 6.51 -24.09
C PHE A 145 2.43 5.63 -25.27
N SER A 146 1.49 5.37 -26.16
CA SER A 146 1.71 4.59 -27.39
C SER A 146 1.71 5.55 -28.59
N PRO A 147 2.89 5.90 -29.16
CA PRO A 147 2.98 6.90 -30.24
C PRO A 147 2.18 6.54 -31.48
N ASN A 148 2.08 5.25 -31.78
CA ASN A 148 1.42 4.72 -32.97
C ASN A 148 0.01 4.18 -32.69
N GLY A 149 -0.53 4.39 -31.49
CA GLY A 149 -1.83 3.86 -31.08
C GLY A 149 -1.92 2.32 -31.08
N LYS A 150 -0.78 1.60 -31.15
CA LYS A 150 -0.73 0.14 -31.21
C LYS A 150 -1.25 -0.52 -29.93
N TYR A 151 -1.03 0.11 -28.80
CA TYR A 151 -1.44 -0.38 -27.49
C TYR A 151 -2.52 0.54 -26.91
N ASP A 152 -3.62 -0.07 -26.46
CA ASP A 152 -4.69 0.66 -25.81
C ASP A 152 -4.34 1.02 -24.35
N SER A 153 -5.16 1.84 -23.74
CA SER A 153 -4.93 2.32 -22.37
C SER A 153 -5.03 1.20 -21.34
N LEU A 154 -5.86 0.18 -21.60
CA LEU A 154 -6.04 -0.96 -20.71
C LEU A 154 -4.79 -1.86 -20.73
N TYR A 155 -4.24 -2.13 -21.92
CA TYR A 155 -2.99 -2.87 -22.06
C TYR A 155 -1.81 -2.13 -21.37
N MET A 156 -1.69 -0.82 -21.61
CA MET A 156 -0.62 -0.03 -20.99
C MET A 156 -0.71 -0.03 -19.47
N ARG A 157 -1.93 0.08 -18.92
CA ARG A 157 -2.11 -0.02 -17.46
C ARG A 157 -1.72 -1.39 -16.92
N ASN A 158 -2.14 -2.46 -17.60
CA ASN A 158 -1.78 -3.82 -17.19
C ASN A 158 -0.27 -4.05 -17.26
N TYR A 159 0.38 -3.57 -18.31
CA TYR A 159 1.84 -3.60 -18.42
C TYR A 159 2.52 -2.82 -17.29
N ALA A 160 2.02 -1.62 -16.98
CA ALA A 160 2.53 -0.81 -15.87
C ALA A 160 2.38 -1.56 -14.53
N THR A 161 1.25 -2.23 -14.31
CA THR A 161 0.98 -2.97 -13.07
C THR A 161 1.89 -4.18 -12.93
N LEU A 162 2.05 -4.98 -14.01
CA LEU A 162 2.78 -6.26 -13.96
C LEU A 162 4.29 -6.12 -14.09
N LYS A 163 4.79 -5.07 -14.76
CA LYS A 163 6.21 -4.97 -15.12
C LYS A 163 6.91 -3.73 -14.55
N VAL A 164 6.21 -2.60 -14.47
CA VAL A 164 6.84 -1.33 -14.12
C VAL A 164 6.73 -1.03 -12.63
N LYS A 165 5.55 -1.27 -12.05
CA LYS A 165 5.25 -0.94 -10.65
C LYS A 165 6.24 -1.57 -9.68
N ASP A 166 6.47 -2.88 -9.81
CA ASP A 166 7.32 -3.61 -8.87
C ASP A 166 8.80 -3.24 -9.01
N GLU A 167 9.26 -2.96 -10.23
CA GLU A 167 10.64 -2.53 -10.46
C GLU A 167 10.89 -1.14 -9.86
N LEU A 168 9.97 -0.21 -10.05
CA LEU A 168 10.07 1.12 -9.47
C LEU A 168 9.93 1.10 -7.93
N ALA A 169 9.07 0.23 -7.39
CA ALA A 169 8.86 0.10 -5.94
C ALA A 169 10.11 -0.39 -5.18
N ARG A 170 11.03 -1.07 -5.87
CA ARG A 170 12.30 -1.54 -5.29
C ARG A 170 13.38 -0.48 -5.22
N LEU A 171 13.17 0.67 -5.85
CA LEU A 171 14.16 1.74 -5.83
C LEU A 171 14.24 2.40 -4.44
N PRO A 172 15.44 2.67 -3.91
CA PRO A 172 15.60 3.37 -2.65
C PRO A 172 14.94 4.75 -2.69
N GLY A 173 14.16 5.08 -1.67
CA GLY A 173 13.46 6.37 -1.57
C GLY A 173 12.07 6.39 -2.20
N VAL A 174 11.62 5.33 -2.88
CA VAL A 174 10.26 5.22 -3.40
C VAL A 174 9.34 4.69 -2.29
N GLY A 175 8.40 5.51 -1.83
CA GLY A 175 7.45 5.14 -0.76
C GLY A 175 6.21 4.45 -1.30
N GLN A 176 5.60 4.99 -2.35
CA GLN A 176 4.37 4.45 -2.94
C GLN A 176 4.30 4.76 -4.44
N ILE A 177 3.76 3.81 -5.19
CA ILE A 177 3.48 3.99 -6.62
C ILE A 177 1.98 3.81 -6.84
N GLN A 178 1.37 4.83 -7.41
CA GLN A 178 -0.04 4.82 -7.78
C GLN A 178 -0.18 4.87 -9.30
N ILE A 179 -0.95 3.95 -9.86
CA ILE A 179 -1.21 3.91 -11.31
C ILE A 179 -2.58 4.53 -11.56
N PHE A 180 -2.59 5.60 -12.35
CA PHE A 180 -3.81 6.27 -12.81
C PHE A 180 -4.17 5.80 -14.23
N GLY A 181 -5.43 5.94 -14.63
CA GLY A 181 -5.91 5.66 -15.97
C GLY A 181 -7.05 4.66 -16.01
N SER A 182 -7.15 3.89 -17.10
CA SER A 182 -8.19 2.87 -17.29
C SER A 182 -8.16 1.82 -16.18
N GLY A 183 -9.28 1.14 -15.91
CA GLY A 183 -9.39 0.10 -14.89
C GLY A 183 -8.48 -1.11 -15.16
N GLU A 184 -8.44 -2.04 -14.23
CA GLU A 184 -7.77 -3.33 -14.38
C GLU A 184 -8.61 -4.25 -15.28
N TYR A 185 -7.97 -5.29 -15.84
CA TYR A 185 -8.71 -6.33 -16.56
C TYR A 185 -9.71 -6.99 -15.60
N ALA A 186 -10.96 -7.00 -16.00
CA ALA A 186 -12.03 -7.64 -15.25
C ALA A 186 -12.97 -8.38 -16.22
N MET A 187 -13.44 -9.54 -15.80
CA MET A 187 -14.48 -10.25 -16.50
C MET A 187 -15.84 -9.76 -16.01
N ARG A 188 -16.64 -9.16 -16.91
CA ARG A 188 -18.00 -8.72 -16.62
C ARG A 188 -18.98 -9.76 -17.16
N VAL A 189 -19.82 -10.28 -16.28
CA VAL A 189 -20.85 -11.24 -16.63
C VAL A 189 -22.19 -10.54 -16.66
N TRP A 190 -22.84 -10.53 -17.82
CA TRP A 190 -24.16 -9.95 -18.00
C TRP A 190 -25.19 -11.08 -17.98
N LEU A 191 -26.07 -11.07 -16.98
CA LEU A 191 -27.13 -12.04 -16.85
C LEU A 191 -28.37 -11.56 -17.61
N ASP A 192 -28.93 -12.44 -18.45
CA ASP A 192 -30.24 -12.24 -19.05
C ASP A 192 -31.32 -12.76 -18.07
N PRO A 193 -32.17 -11.88 -17.48
CA PRO A 193 -33.13 -12.29 -16.46
C PRO A 193 -34.13 -13.33 -16.97
N ASN A 194 -34.53 -13.24 -18.25
CA ASN A 194 -35.49 -14.17 -18.82
C ASN A 194 -34.89 -15.55 -18.98
N LYS A 195 -33.63 -15.66 -19.42
CA LYS A 195 -32.94 -16.93 -19.54
C LYS A 195 -32.64 -17.58 -18.20
N VAL A 196 -32.30 -16.79 -17.20
CA VAL A 196 -32.08 -17.26 -15.83
C VAL A 196 -33.39 -17.80 -15.25
N ALA A 197 -34.48 -17.03 -15.36
CA ALA A 197 -35.81 -17.42 -14.88
C ALA A 197 -36.34 -18.67 -15.62
N ALA A 198 -36.15 -18.77 -16.93
CA ALA A 198 -36.57 -19.93 -17.71
C ALA A 198 -35.89 -21.25 -17.28
N ARG A 199 -34.76 -21.18 -16.59
CA ARG A 199 -34.06 -22.33 -16.01
C ARG A 199 -34.36 -22.55 -14.53
N GLY A 200 -35.26 -21.77 -13.93
CA GLY A 200 -35.59 -21.84 -12.51
C GLY A 200 -34.45 -21.40 -11.59
N LEU A 201 -33.51 -20.60 -12.10
CA LEU A 201 -32.34 -20.12 -11.35
C LEU A 201 -32.56 -18.65 -10.95
N THR A 202 -31.85 -18.27 -9.92
CA THR A 202 -31.71 -16.87 -9.48
C THR A 202 -30.33 -16.32 -9.85
N ALA A 203 -30.18 -15.01 -9.80
CA ALA A 203 -28.84 -14.39 -9.99
C ALA A 203 -27.84 -14.86 -8.94
N SER A 204 -28.31 -15.14 -7.72
CA SER A 204 -27.48 -15.66 -6.62
C SER A 204 -26.94 -17.05 -6.92
N ASP A 205 -27.75 -17.93 -7.55
CA ASP A 205 -27.32 -19.28 -7.91
C ASP A 205 -26.18 -19.24 -8.95
N VAL A 206 -26.25 -18.30 -9.91
CA VAL A 206 -25.17 -18.09 -10.88
C VAL A 206 -23.91 -17.58 -10.21
N VAL A 207 -24.01 -16.64 -9.28
CA VAL A 207 -22.86 -16.12 -8.51
C VAL A 207 -22.22 -17.24 -7.69
N THR A 208 -23.02 -18.05 -7.00
CA THR A 208 -22.53 -19.18 -6.21
C THR A 208 -21.81 -20.21 -7.09
N ALA A 209 -22.39 -20.57 -8.21
CA ALA A 209 -21.77 -21.51 -9.16
C ALA A 209 -20.43 -20.97 -9.72
N MET A 210 -20.36 -19.66 -10.00
CA MET A 210 -19.12 -19.01 -10.42
C MET A 210 -18.06 -19.03 -9.31
N GLN A 211 -18.45 -18.77 -8.06
CA GLN A 211 -17.54 -18.81 -6.91
C GLN A 211 -16.99 -20.22 -6.67
N GLU A 212 -17.84 -21.25 -6.77
CA GLU A 212 -17.47 -22.66 -6.63
C GLU A 212 -16.48 -23.12 -7.72
N GLN A 213 -16.64 -22.60 -8.94
CA GLN A 213 -15.76 -22.93 -10.06
C GLN A 213 -14.48 -22.09 -10.13
N ASN A 214 -14.44 -20.94 -9.45
CA ASN A 214 -13.29 -20.04 -9.43
C ASN A 214 -12.37 -20.30 -8.24
N VAL A 215 -12.12 -21.56 -7.93
CA VAL A 215 -11.24 -21.97 -6.83
C VAL A 215 -10.11 -22.80 -7.43
N GLN A 216 -8.87 -22.35 -7.20
CA GLN A 216 -7.70 -23.18 -7.49
C GLN A 216 -7.45 -24.11 -6.31
N VAL A 217 -7.73 -25.40 -6.52
CA VAL A 217 -7.52 -26.41 -5.49
C VAL A 217 -6.32 -27.27 -5.87
N SER A 218 -5.39 -27.46 -4.92
CA SER A 218 -4.41 -28.52 -5.04
C SER A 218 -5.12 -29.84 -4.71
N ALA A 219 -5.36 -30.66 -5.74
CA ALA A 219 -6.08 -31.94 -5.60
C ALA A 219 -5.21 -33.04 -4.96
N GLY A 220 -4.01 -32.72 -4.46
CA GLY A 220 -3.09 -33.64 -3.81
C GLY A 220 -1.97 -34.12 -4.73
N GLN A 221 -1.33 -35.21 -4.33
CA GLN A 221 -0.19 -35.81 -5.04
C GLN A 221 -0.47 -37.29 -5.27
N LEU A 222 -0.30 -37.76 -6.50
CA LEU A 222 -0.22 -39.17 -6.81
C LEU A 222 1.19 -39.69 -6.47
N GLY A 223 1.26 -40.79 -5.73
CA GLY A 223 2.54 -41.36 -5.33
C GLY A 223 3.03 -40.93 -3.95
N ALA A 224 2.23 -40.18 -3.16
CA ALA A 224 2.54 -39.87 -1.79
C ALA A 224 2.23 -41.06 -0.85
N GLU A 225 3.11 -41.32 0.13
CA GLU A 225 2.89 -42.37 1.15
C GLU A 225 1.64 -42.06 2.02
N PRO A 226 0.92 -43.14 2.48
CA PRO A 226 1.20 -44.56 2.36
C PRO A 226 0.66 -45.20 1.09
N LEU A 227 1.54 -45.84 0.30
CA LEU A 227 1.19 -46.56 -0.91
C LEU A 227 1.30 -48.09 -0.67
N PRO A 228 0.45 -48.90 -1.33
CA PRO A 228 0.56 -50.37 -1.30
C PRO A 228 1.82 -50.89 -2.03
N GLN A 229 2.41 -50.07 -2.91
CA GLN A 229 3.68 -50.33 -3.59
C GLN A 229 4.46 -49.01 -3.68
N GLU A 230 5.78 -49.07 -3.46
CA GLU A 230 6.65 -47.93 -3.63
C GLU A 230 6.55 -47.35 -5.06
N SER A 231 6.36 -46.03 -5.16
CA SER A 231 6.31 -45.32 -6.40
C SER A 231 7.50 -44.37 -6.48
N ASP A 232 8.27 -44.50 -7.56
CA ASP A 232 9.44 -43.65 -7.83
C ASP A 232 9.05 -42.22 -8.28
N PHE A 233 7.74 -41.92 -8.42
CA PHE A 233 7.24 -40.67 -8.98
C PHE A 233 6.21 -40.04 -8.07
N LEU A 234 6.40 -38.73 -7.80
CA LEU A 234 5.43 -37.83 -7.19
C LEU A 234 4.86 -36.91 -8.26
N ILE A 235 3.57 -37.01 -8.56
CA ILE A 235 2.89 -36.15 -9.54
C ILE A 235 1.87 -35.28 -8.79
N SER A 236 2.07 -33.97 -8.79
CA SER A 236 1.09 -33.02 -8.26
C SER A 236 -0.11 -32.91 -9.19
N ILE A 237 -1.31 -33.07 -8.65
CA ILE A 237 -2.55 -32.87 -9.38
C ILE A 237 -3.05 -31.46 -9.07
N ASN A 238 -3.11 -30.61 -10.09
CA ASN A 238 -3.73 -29.29 -10.02
C ASN A 238 -5.06 -29.35 -10.79
N ALA A 239 -6.15 -28.94 -10.16
CA ALA A 239 -7.47 -28.82 -10.77
C ALA A 239 -7.80 -27.34 -10.98
#